data_b7b8173ebcfcb2c525d539d1a13606c3
#
_entry.id   b7b8173ebcfcb2c525d539d1a13606c3
#
_cell.length_a   1.000
_cell.length_b   1.000
_cell.length_c   1.000
_cell.angle_alpha   90.00
_cell.angle_beta   90.00
_cell.angle_gamma   90.00
#
_symmetry.space_group_name_H-M   'P 1'
#
loop_
_entity.id
_entity.type
_entity.pdbx_description
1 polymer ?
#
loop_
_entity_poly.entity_id
_entity_poly.type
_entity_poly.pdbx_seq_one_letter_code
_entity_poly.pdbx_strand_id
1 'polypeptide(L)'
;MQHDPGGLCTFFFARPLTALFGVGGEAMGQAIENIRFQSVFFVIFSAYFAVAAVIQGSGDVIFSTVGTLSSLFFRVIFAYIFAYGFKMDYHACWVSMPIGWVVALSVVLLRYRSGVWKSKSVVKHTRDELAEAEA
;
A
#
# COMPACT_ATOMS: atom_id res chain seq x y z
N MET A 1 4.98 21.52 -1.78
CA MET A 1 3.90 20.83 -1.07
C MET A 1 2.85 20.47 -2.11
N GLN A 2 2.98 19.30 -2.69
CA GLN A 2 2.09 18.85 -3.76
C GLN A 2 0.79 18.40 -3.07
N HIS A 3 -0.27 19.17 -3.23
CA HIS A 3 -1.59 18.76 -2.77
C HIS A 3 -2.00 17.54 -3.55
N ASP A 4 -2.03 16.39 -2.89
CA ASP A 4 -2.54 15.17 -3.47
C ASP A 4 -4.08 15.30 -3.57
N PRO A 5 -4.63 15.54 -4.78
CA PRO A 5 -6.06 15.83 -4.93
C PRO A 5 -6.92 14.61 -4.56
N GLY A 6 -6.35 13.41 -4.63
CA GLY A 6 -7.07 12.18 -4.29
C GLY A 6 -7.40 12.08 -2.81
N GLY A 7 -6.43 12.35 -1.93
CA GLY A 7 -6.63 12.34 -0.48
C GLY A 7 -7.61 13.40 -0.01
N LEU A 8 -7.52 14.62 -0.58
CA LEU A 8 -8.44 15.71 -0.27
C LEU A 8 -9.86 15.40 -0.74
N CYS A 9 -10.03 14.93 -1.97
CA CYS A 9 -11.34 14.52 -2.47
C CYS A 9 -11.98 13.46 -1.56
N THR A 10 -11.25 12.43 -1.17
CA THR A 10 -11.76 11.38 -0.29
C THR A 10 -12.16 11.92 1.07
N PHE A 11 -11.39 12.87 1.61
CA PHE A 11 -11.70 13.50 2.90
C PHE A 11 -13.00 14.32 2.85
N PHE A 12 -13.21 15.12 1.81
CA PHE A 12 -14.42 15.95 1.66
C PHE A 12 -15.64 15.14 1.25
N PHE A 13 -15.46 14.13 0.40
CA PHE A 13 -16.53 13.29 -0.12
C PHE A 13 -16.80 12.03 0.71
N ALA A 14 -16.21 11.90 1.89
CA ALA A 14 -16.44 10.73 2.76
C ALA A 14 -17.94 10.50 3.05
N ARG A 15 -18.68 11.57 3.33
CA ARG A 15 -20.12 11.49 3.61
C ARG A 15 -20.97 11.01 2.43
N PRO A 16 -20.89 11.62 1.23
CA PRO A 16 -21.65 11.15 0.09
C PRO A 16 -21.23 9.75 -0.36
N LEU A 17 -19.95 9.38 -0.23
CA LEU A 17 -19.46 8.04 -0.54
C LEU A 17 -20.09 6.98 0.37
N THR A 18 -20.10 7.19 1.68
CA THR A 18 -20.71 6.24 2.62
C THR A 18 -22.23 6.13 2.44
N ALA A 19 -22.90 7.25 2.12
CA ALA A 19 -24.33 7.24 1.82
C ALA A 19 -24.65 6.42 0.56
N LEU A 20 -23.79 6.48 -0.47
CA LEU A 20 -23.94 5.70 -1.70
C LEU A 20 -23.89 4.18 -1.44
N PHE A 21 -23.10 3.74 -0.46
CA PHE A 21 -23.04 2.34 -0.05
C PHE A 21 -24.17 1.88 0.88
N GLY A 22 -25.15 2.74 1.14
CA GLY A 22 -26.30 2.39 1.98
C GLY A 22 -25.97 2.21 3.46
N VAL A 23 -24.80 2.70 3.91
CA VAL A 23 -24.37 2.63 5.30
C VAL A 23 -25.12 3.70 6.09
N GLY A 24 -25.91 3.29 7.10
CA GLY A 24 -26.70 4.19 7.93
C GLY A 24 -26.42 4.04 9.43
N GLY A 25 -26.96 4.96 10.22
CA GLY A 25 -26.86 4.92 11.68
C GLY A 25 -25.44 5.15 12.22
N GLU A 26 -25.11 4.44 13.28
CA GLU A 26 -23.79 4.51 13.96
C GLU A 26 -22.63 4.08 13.04
N ALA A 27 -22.86 3.08 12.20
CA ALA A 27 -21.87 2.59 11.25
C ALA A 27 -21.45 3.66 10.23
N MET A 28 -22.33 4.59 9.88
CA MET A 28 -22.02 5.71 9.00
C MET A 28 -21.00 6.66 9.64
N GLY A 29 -21.16 6.97 10.93
CA GLY A 29 -20.20 7.80 11.68
C GLY A 29 -18.81 7.18 11.69
N GLN A 30 -18.72 5.91 12.03
CA GLN A 30 -17.47 5.15 12.06
C GLN A 30 -16.81 5.07 10.68
N ALA A 31 -17.59 4.85 9.61
CA ALA A 31 -17.07 4.79 8.26
C ALA A 31 -16.49 6.13 7.80
N ILE A 32 -17.16 7.25 8.09
CA ILE A 32 -16.69 8.60 7.75
C ILE A 32 -15.37 8.90 8.50
N GLU A 33 -15.31 8.58 9.78
CA GLU A 33 -14.12 8.78 10.61
C GLU A 33 -12.95 7.95 10.09
N ASN A 34 -13.18 6.68 9.75
CA ASN A 34 -12.18 5.81 9.14
C ASN A 34 -11.65 6.38 7.81
N ILE A 35 -12.54 6.78 6.91
CA ILE A 35 -12.15 7.34 5.61
C ILE A 35 -11.29 8.60 5.80
N ARG A 36 -11.66 9.48 6.71
CA ARG A 36 -10.90 10.70 7.01
C ARG A 36 -9.53 10.38 7.61
N PHE A 37 -9.47 9.44 8.55
CA PHE A 37 -8.23 8.97 9.13
C PHE A 37 -7.30 8.39 8.06
N GLN A 38 -7.81 7.51 7.22
CA GLN A 38 -7.06 6.87 6.14
C GLN A 38 -6.57 7.87 5.09
N SER A 39 -7.36 8.90 4.78
CA SER A 39 -7.01 9.92 3.79
C SER A 39 -5.71 10.65 4.11
N VAL A 40 -5.40 10.85 5.39
CA VAL A 40 -4.14 11.45 5.83
C VAL A 40 -2.93 10.58 5.47
N PHE A 41 -3.10 9.26 5.54
CA PHE A 41 -2.03 8.29 5.24
C PHE A 41 -1.98 7.87 3.76
N PHE A 42 -2.90 8.35 2.94
CA PHE A 42 -3.00 8.00 1.53
C PHE A 42 -1.75 8.37 0.73
N VAL A 43 -1.02 9.40 1.17
CA VAL A 43 0.28 9.80 0.59
C VAL A 43 1.31 8.68 0.73
N ILE A 44 1.37 8.02 1.89
CA ILE A 44 2.28 6.89 2.13
C ILE A 44 1.91 5.71 1.23
N PHE A 45 0.60 5.45 1.12
CA PHE A 45 0.06 4.41 0.25
C PHE A 45 0.40 4.67 -1.22
N SER A 46 0.23 5.90 -1.71
CA SER A 46 0.58 6.29 -3.07
C SER A 46 2.08 6.13 -3.35
N ALA A 47 2.94 6.52 -2.42
CA ALA A 47 4.38 6.34 -2.54
C ALA A 47 4.76 4.86 -2.61
N TYR A 48 4.15 4.01 -1.78
CA TYR A 48 4.34 2.57 -1.85
C TYR A 48 3.97 2.01 -3.22
N PHE A 49 2.78 2.36 -3.74
CA PHE A 49 2.33 1.87 -5.04
C PHE A 49 3.22 2.33 -6.19
N ALA A 50 3.69 3.57 -6.17
CA ALA A 50 4.58 4.10 -7.19
C ALA A 50 5.90 3.29 -7.27
N VAL A 51 6.53 3.03 -6.13
CA VAL A 51 7.78 2.24 -6.08
C VAL A 51 7.52 0.77 -6.40
N ALA A 52 6.43 0.19 -5.90
CA ALA A 52 6.04 -1.18 -6.19
C ALA A 52 5.78 -1.40 -7.69
N ALA A 53 5.12 -0.45 -8.36
CA ALA A 53 4.86 -0.51 -9.79
C ALA A 53 6.15 -0.55 -10.63
N VAL A 54 7.18 0.19 -10.22
CA VAL A 54 8.49 0.16 -10.90
C VAL A 54 9.14 -1.22 -10.78
N ILE A 55 9.09 -1.84 -9.59
CA ILE A 55 9.67 -3.17 -9.37
C ILE A 55 8.87 -4.25 -10.11
N GLN A 56 7.54 -4.17 -10.12
CA GLN A 56 6.68 -5.08 -10.87
C GLN A 56 6.91 -4.95 -12.37
N GLY A 57 6.99 -3.72 -12.87
CA GLY A 57 7.27 -3.44 -14.28
C GLY A 57 8.65 -3.92 -14.76
N SER A 58 9.60 -4.08 -13.84
CA SER A 58 10.91 -4.67 -14.16
C SER A 58 10.92 -6.20 -14.25
N GLY A 59 9.79 -6.87 -13.92
CA GLY A 59 9.67 -8.33 -13.94
C GLY A 59 9.90 -9.02 -12.58
N ASP A 60 10.24 -8.29 -11.52
CA ASP A 60 10.41 -8.87 -10.16
C ASP A 60 9.08 -9.01 -9.42
N VAL A 61 8.13 -9.69 -10.08
CA VAL A 61 6.75 -9.88 -9.59
C VAL A 61 6.72 -10.71 -8.32
N ILE A 62 7.58 -11.72 -8.22
CA ILE A 62 7.63 -12.63 -7.06
C ILE A 62 7.95 -11.83 -5.79
N PHE A 63 8.96 -10.96 -5.84
CA PHE A 63 9.33 -10.15 -4.68
C PHE A 63 8.20 -9.19 -4.28
N SER A 64 7.54 -8.56 -5.24
CA SER A 64 6.41 -7.68 -4.98
C SER A 64 5.24 -8.44 -4.33
N THR A 65 4.95 -9.66 -4.80
CA THR A 65 3.89 -10.51 -4.24
C THR A 65 4.24 -10.93 -2.81
N VAL A 66 5.46 -11.37 -2.54
CA VAL A 66 5.93 -11.71 -1.20
C VAL A 66 5.87 -10.50 -0.27
N GLY A 67 6.24 -9.32 -0.76
CA GLY A 67 6.13 -8.05 0.00
C GLY A 67 4.69 -7.74 0.40
N THR A 68 3.75 -7.91 -0.52
CA THR A 68 2.32 -7.70 -0.25
C THR A 68 1.78 -8.70 0.77
N LEU A 69 2.10 -9.99 0.62
CA LEU A 69 1.69 -11.03 1.56
C LEU A 69 2.28 -10.80 2.96
N SER A 70 3.55 -10.43 3.03
CA SER A 70 4.20 -10.08 4.30
C SER A 70 3.52 -8.88 4.97
N SER A 71 3.19 -7.84 4.19
CA SER A 71 2.45 -6.68 4.69
C SER A 71 1.09 -7.05 5.29
N LEU A 72 0.34 -7.94 4.62
CA LEU A 72 -0.94 -8.44 5.13
C LEU A 72 -0.75 -9.22 6.44
N PHE A 73 0.28 -10.06 6.51
CA PHE A 73 0.59 -10.84 7.71
C PHE A 73 0.93 -9.92 8.91
N PHE A 74 1.82 -8.95 8.71
CA PHE A 74 2.13 -7.97 9.75
C PHE A 74 0.91 -7.15 10.16
N ARG A 75 0.06 -6.77 9.23
CA ARG A 75 -1.18 -6.04 9.52
C ARG A 75 -2.11 -6.82 10.43
N VAL A 76 -2.27 -8.14 10.21
CA VAL A 76 -3.08 -8.99 11.09
C VAL A 76 -2.46 -9.08 12.48
N ILE A 77 -1.14 -9.28 12.58
CA ILE A 77 -0.43 -9.33 13.87
C ILE A 77 -0.61 -8.02 14.63
N PHE A 78 -0.39 -6.87 13.99
CA PHE A 78 -0.55 -5.57 14.65
C PHE A 78 -2.00 -5.31 15.06
N ALA A 79 -2.99 -5.70 14.23
CA ALA A 79 -4.39 -5.58 14.60
C ALA A 79 -4.70 -6.41 15.88
N TYR A 80 -4.16 -7.61 15.98
CA TYR A 80 -4.30 -8.44 17.18
C TYR A 80 -3.63 -7.81 18.41
N ILE A 81 -2.40 -7.33 18.27
CA ILE A 81 -1.65 -6.67 19.35
C ILE A 81 -2.40 -5.44 19.86
N PHE A 82 -2.93 -4.61 18.96
CA PHE A 82 -3.68 -3.42 19.34
C PHE A 82 -5.04 -3.75 19.95
N ALA A 83 -5.75 -4.73 19.43
CA ALA A 83 -7.04 -5.14 19.96
C ALA A 83 -6.91 -5.73 21.37
N TYR A 84 -5.98 -6.66 21.59
CA TYR A 84 -5.84 -7.37 22.86
C TYR A 84 -4.87 -6.69 23.84
N GLY A 85 -3.76 -6.11 23.35
CA GLY A 85 -2.76 -5.47 24.18
C GLY A 85 -3.18 -4.09 24.67
N PHE A 86 -3.73 -3.28 23.81
CA PHE A 86 -4.15 -1.90 24.13
C PHE A 86 -5.66 -1.76 24.37
N LYS A 87 -6.42 -2.87 24.26
CA LYS A 87 -7.88 -2.87 24.41
C LYS A 87 -8.56 -1.84 23.50
N MET A 88 -8.00 -1.63 22.32
CA MET A 88 -8.59 -0.77 21.31
C MET A 88 -9.67 -1.57 20.57
N ASP A 89 -10.89 -1.04 20.53
CA ASP A 89 -12.00 -1.64 19.81
C ASP A 89 -11.72 -1.65 18.28
N TYR A 90 -12.67 -1.27 17.45
CA TYR A 90 -12.54 -1.20 15.99
C TYR A 90 -11.40 -0.28 15.50
N HIS A 91 -10.94 0.66 16.31
CA HIS A 91 -9.80 1.53 16.00
C HIS A 91 -8.48 0.75 15.80
N ALA A 92 -8.34 -0.42 16.42
CA ALA A 92 -7.16 -1.27 16.24
C ALA A 92 -6.93 -1.64 14.75
N CYS A 93 -8.02 -1.94 14.05
CA CYS A 93 -7.98 -2.22 12.62
C CYS A 93 -7.57 -0.99 11.79
N TRP A 94 -8.02 0.21 12.19
CA TRP A 94 -7.71 1.43 11.46
C TRP A 94 -6.24 1.81 11.57
N VAL A 95 -5.68 1.72 12.76
CA VAL A 95 -4.27 2.05 13.02
C VAL A 95 -3.33 1.02 12.40
N SER A 96 -3.72 -0.27 12.33
CA SER A 96 -2.91 -1.31 11.73
C SER A 96 -2.69 -1.13 10.21
N MET A 97 -3.61 -0.45 9.52
CA MET A 97 -3.49 -0.22 8.07
C MET A 97 -2.31 0.67 7.68
N PRO A 98 -2.17 1.90 8.21
CA PRO A 98 -1.02 2.76 7.92
C PRO A 98 0.31 2.12 8.31
N ILE A 99 0.35 1.39 9.41
CA ILE A 99 1.56 0.66 9.83
C ILE A 99 1.93 -0.38 8.79
N GLY A 100 0.97 -1.14 8.28
CA GLY A 100 1.19 -2.08 7.19
C GLY A 100 1.76 -1.40 5.93
N TRP A 101 1.30 -0.22 5.59
CA TRP A 101 1.82 0.54 4.45
C TRP A 101 3.25 1.05 4.67
N VAL A 102 3.58 1.50 5.87
CA VAL A 102 4.95 1.92 6.22
C VAL A 102 5.91 0.73 6.13
N VAL A 103 5.51 -0.43 6.65
CA VAL A 103 6.31 -1.66 6.54
C VAL A 103 6.49 -2.06 5.09
N ALA A 104 5.42 -2.10 4.31
CA ALA A 104 5.46 -2.43 2.89
C ALA A 104 6.36 -1.46 2.10
N LEU A 105 6.20 -0.16 2.33
CA LEU A 105 7.02 0.87 1.70
C LEU A 105 8.51 0.68 2.06
N SER A 106 8.81 0.39 3.32
CA SER A 106 10.20 0.16 3.77
C SER A 106 10.83 -1.03 3.07
N VAL A 107 10.13 -2.16 2.97
CA VAL A 107 10.60 -3.37 2.28
C VAL A 107 10.83 -3.08 0.80
N VAL A 108 9.89 -2.41 0.13
CA VAL A 108 9.98 -2.10 -1.29
C VAL A 108 11.09 -1.08 -1.57
N LEU A 109 11.27 -0.08 -0.72
CA LEU A 109 12.37 0.88 -0.82
C LEU A 109 13.74 0.24 -0.64
N LEU A 110 13.88 -0.66 0.32
CA LEU A 110 15.13 -1.43 0.51
C LEU A 110 15.47 -2.24 -0.75
N ARG A 111 14.46 -2.88 -1.35
CA ARG A 111 14.65 -3.62 -2.61
C ARG A 111 14.99 -2.69 -3.77
N TYR A 112 14.33 -1.56 -3.87
CA TYR A 112 14.61 -0.56 -4.88
C TYR A 112 16.06 -0.04 -4.77
N ARG A 113 16.52 0.29 -3.55
CA ARG A 113 17.87 0.77 -3.28
C ARG A 113 18.94 -0.30 -3.51
N SER A 114 18.64 -1.57 -3.27
CA SER A 114 19.59 -2.68 -3.51
C SER A 114 19.93 -2.87 -5.00
N GLY A 115 19.12 -2.32 -5.90
CA GLY A 115 19.35 -2.38 -7.33
C GLY A 115 19.17 -3.77 -7.97
N VAL A 116 18.86 -4.80 -7.19
CA VAL A 116 18.72 -6.19 -7.67
C VAL A 116 17.62 -6.33 -8.73
N TRP A 117 16.59 -5.48 -8.67
CA TRP A 117 15.52 -5.47 -9.67
C TRP A 117 16.02 -5.14 -11.09
N LYS A 118 17.14 -4.41 -11.22
CA LYS A 118 17.75 -4.07 -12.51
C LYS A 118 18.34 -5.28 -13.21
N SER A 119 18.82 -6.28 -12.47
CA SER A 119 19.39 -7.50 -13.03
C SER A 119 18.32 -8.47 -13.55
N LYS A 120 17.07 -8.33 -13.08
CA LYS A 120 15.93 -9.15 -13.49
C LYS A 120 15.08 -8.49 -14.57
N SER A 121 15.53 -7.36 -15.10
CA SER A 121 14.79 -6.63 -16.14
C SER A 121 14.67 -7.48 -17.40
N VAL A 122 13.42 -7.73 -17.82
CA VAL A 122 13.09 -8.46 -19.02
C VAL A 122 13.74 -7.82 -20.26
N VAL A 123 13.84 -6.48 -20.28
CA VAL A 123 14.47 -5.73 -21.38
C VAL A 123 15.94 -6.09 -21.54
N LYS A 124 16.66 -6.32 -20.45
CA LYS A 124 18.07 -6.72 -20.50
C LYS A 124 18.22 -8.12 -21.06
N HIS A 125 17.38 -9.05 -20.64
CA HIS A 125 17.43 -10.44 -21.11
C HIS A 125 17.15 -10.53 -22.60
N THR A 126 16.14 -9.86 -23.10
CA THR A 126 15.82 -9.79 -24.54
C THR A 126 16.96 -9.16 -25.35
N ARG A 127 17.62 -8.14 -24.81
CA ARG A 127 18.75 -7.47 -25.47
C ARG A 127 19.97 -8.37 -25.59
N ASP A 128 20.25 -9.14 -24.56
CA ASP A 128 21.38 -10.08 -24.53
C ASP A 128 21.10 -11.25 -25.51
N GLU A 129 19.86 -11.77 -25.57
CA GLU A 129 19.44 -12.78 -26.52
C GLU A 129 19.54 -12.30 -27.99
N LEU A 130 19.15 -11.04 -28.27
CA LEU A 130 19.28 -10.47 -29.60
C LEU A 130 20.73 -10.28 -30.00
N ALA A 131 21.60 -9.88 -29.10
CA ALA A 131 23.03 -9.73 -29.35
C ALA A 131 23.72 -11.08 -29.61
N GLU A 132 23.28 -12.15 -28.95
CA GLU A 132 23.76 -13.52 -29.22
C GLU A 132 23.26 -14.07 -30.55
N ALA A 133 22.07 -13.66 -31.00
CA ALA A 133 21.51 -14.09 -32.28
C ALA A 133 22.15 -13.38 -33.51
N GLU A 134 22.77 -12.21 -33.28
CA GLU A 134 23.46 -11.42 -34.31
C GLU A 134 24.97 -11.76 -34.42
N ALA A 135 25.52 -12.54 -33.50
CA ALA A 135 26.94 -12.91 -33.44
C ALA A 135 27.19 -14.26 -34.12
#